data_2407c46d4dc001dfa604082ef5aef88d
#
_entry.id   2407c46d4dc001dfa604082ef5aef88d
#
_cell.length_a   1.000
_cell.length_b   1.000
_cell.length_c   1.000
_cell.angle_alpha   90.00
_cell.angle_beta   90.00
_cell.angle_gamma   90.00
#
_symmetry.space_group_name_H-M   'P 1'
#
loop_
_entity.id
_entity.type
_entity.pdbx_description
1 polymer ?
#
loop_
_entity_poly.entity_id
_entity_poly.type
_entity_poly.pdbx_seq_one_letter_code
_entity_poly.pdbx_strand_id
1 'polypeptide(L)'
;MIRVAIAGAGRMGQAIAAGLEKQDDMELVGLWGRGGDLASLVEAADVVIDFSLPDGTEQVLAAVERLGKPLVCGVSGLSDEQMTALDHAAASVPVVYDRNMSLGGAVLEHSVRAAARSLGADFA
;
A
#
# COMPACT_ATOMS: atom_id res chain seq x y z
N MET A 1 19.23 -2.28 8.16
CA MET A 1 18.13 -3.14 7.75
C MET A 1 16.79 -2.38 7.88
N ILE A 2 15.97 -2.41 6.86
CA ILE A 2 14.68 -1.72 6.85
C ILE A 2 13.63 -2.62 7.53
N ARG A 3 12.99 -2.11 8.57
CA ARG A 3 11.93 -2.82 9.31
C ARG A 3 10.59 -2.55 8.68
N VAL A 4 9.91 -3.60 8.25
CA VAL A 4 8.64 -3.52 7.51
C VAL A 4 7.49 -4.08 8.35
N ALA A 5 6.45 -3.29 8.54
CA ALA A 5 5.18 -3.77 9.07
C ALA A 5 4.19 -3.97 7.92
N ILE A 6 3.41 -5.02 7.97
CA ILE A 6 2.37 -5.31 6.98
C ILE A 6 1.01 -5.23 7.65
N ALA A 7 0.15 -4.35 7.16
CA ALA A 7 -1.26 -4.33 7.50
C ALA A 7 -2.01 -5.22 6.50
N GLY A 8 -2.71 -6.22 7.02
CA GLY A 8 -3.40 -7.22 6.24
C GLY A 8 -2.72 -8.59 6.34
N ALA A 9 -3.45 -9.54 6.94
CA ALA A 9 -2.97 -10.92 7.14
C ALA A 9 -3.59 -11.90 6.12
N GLY A 10 -4.15 -11.39 5.03
CA GLY A 10 -4.72 -12.18 3.95
C GLY A 10 -3.66 -12.71 2.98
N ARG A 11 -4.10 -13.11 1.79
CA ARG A 11 -3.22 -13.71 0.77
C ARG A 11 -2.07 -12.79 0.37
N MET A 12 -2.35 -11.52 0.10
CA MET A 12 -1.33 -10.57 -0.34
C MET A 12 -0.36 -10.26 0.79
N GLY A 13 -0.83 -10.02 2.00
CA GLY A 13 0.02 -9.80 3.17
C GLY A 13 0.97 -10.97 3.43
N GLN A 14 0.46 -12.19 3.36
CA GLN A 14 1.27 -13.40 3.51
C GLN A 14 2.30 -13.55 2.38
N ALA A 15 1.92 -13.25 1.14
CA ALA A 15 2.84 -13.31 0.00
C ALA A 15 3.98 -12.28 0.12
N ILE A 16 3.66 -11.07 0.57
CA ILE A 16 4.66 -10.02 0.81
C ILE A 16 5.60 -10.44 1.95
N ALA A 17 5.05 -10.98 3.03
CA ALA A 17 5.85 -11.49 4.15
C ALA A 17 6.85 -12.56 3.69
N ALA A 18 6.39 -13.51 2.89
CA ALA A 18 7.27 -14.55 2.31
C ALA A 18 8.32 -13.97 1.36
N GLY A 19 7.98 -12.90 0.64
CA GLY A 19 8.93 -12.19 -0.21
C GLY A 19 10.02 -11.47 0.59
N LEU A 20 9.66 -10.87 1.72
CA LEU A 20 10.60 -10.17 2.59
C LEU A 20 11.64 -11.11 3.20
N GLU A 21 11.27 -12.36 3.51
CA GLU A 21 12.21 -13.35 4.03
C GLU A 21 13.40 -13.63 3.09
N LYS A 22 13.25 -13.32 1.81
CA LYS A 22 14.28 -13.51 0.78
C LYS A 22 15.15 -12.28 0.56
N GLN A 23 14.89 -11.21 1.29
CA GLN A 23 15.65 -9.96 1.18
C GLN A 23 16.67 -9.86 2.31
N ASP A 24 17.89 -9.46 1.97
CA ASP A 24 18.96 -9.33 2.95
C ASP A 24 18.96 -7.97 3.68
N ASP A 25 18.27 -7.00 3.12
CA ASP A 25 18.24 -5.61 3.58
C ASP A 25 16.93 -5.20 4.26
N MET A 26 15.97 -6.12 4.36
CA MET A 26 14.66 -5.88 4.95
C MET A 26 14.30 -6.99 5.95
N GLU A 27 13.56 -6.62 6.98
CA GLU A 27 13.00 -7.58 7.92
C GLU A 27 11.53 -7.28 8.21
N LEU A 28 10.76 -8.35 8.37
CA LEU A 28 9.36 -8.26 8.77
C LEU A 28 9.27 -8.06 10.28
N VAL A 29 8.65 -6.95 10.69
CA VAL A 29 8.35 -6.70 12.12
C VAL A 29 7.12 -7.51 12.53
N GLY A 30 6.11 -7.60 11.69
CA GLY A 30 4.91 -8.37 11.92
C GLY A 30 3.80 -8.05 10.93
N LEU A 31 2.72 -8.84 11.02
CA LEU A 31 1.49 -8.63 10.25
C LEU A 31 0.38 -8.19 11.21
N TRP A 32 -0.39 -7.20 10.78
CA TRP A 32 -1.58 -6.78 11.50
C TRP A 32 -2.81 -7.43 10.90
N GLY A 33 -3.57 -8.09 11.73
CA GLY A 33 -4.88 -8.65 11.42
C GLY A 33 -5.91 -8.26 12.47
N ARG A 34 -7.03 -8.94 12.49
CA ARG A 34 -8.10 -8.67 13.47
C ARG A 34 -7.58 -8.84 14.90
N GLY A 35 -7.85 -7.85 15.74
CA GLY A 35 -7.53 -7.87 17.16
C GLY A 35 -6.07 -7.60 17.50
N GLY A 36 -5.23 -7.25 16.51
CA GLY A 36 -3.84 -6.89 16.76
C GLY A 36 -3.65 -5.44 17.20
N ASP A 37 -2.52 -5.15 17.81
CA ASP A 37 -2.11 -3.79 18.18
C ASP A 37 -1.37 -3.14 17.02
N LEU A 38 -2.11 -2.39 16.20
CA LEU A 38 -1.56 -1.70 15.04
C LEU A 38 -0.55 -0.62 15.44
N ALA A 39 -0.84 0.15 16.47
CA ALA A 39 0.02 1.25 16.87
C ALA A 39 1.42 0.79 17.26
N SER A 40 1.53 -0.26 18.08
CA SER A 40 2.82 -0.84 18.47
C SER A 40 3.58 -1.40 17.27
N LEU A 41 2.87 -2.02 16.33
CA LEU A 41 3.48 -2.57 15.12
C LEU A 41 4.04 -1.46 14.23
N VAL A 42 3.28 -0.40 14.00
CA VAL A 42 3.70 0.75 13.20
C VAL A 42 4.87 1.49 13.86
N GLU A 43 4.84 1.65 15.19
CA GLU A 43 5.92 2.28 15.93
C GLU A 43 7.25 1.52 15.75
N ALA A 44 7.22 0.20 15.74
CA ALA A 44 8.40 -0.63 15.59
C ALA A 44 8.96 -0.66 14.16
N ALA A 45 8.20 -0.21 13.17
CA ALA A 45 8.56 -0.27 11.75
C ALA A 45 9.23 1.00 11.25
N ASP A 46 9.95 0.89 10.15
CA ASP A 46 10.46 2.03 9.37
C ASP A 46 9.54 2.38 8.22
N VAL A 47 8.78 1.41 7.72
CA VAL A 47 7.78 1.56 6.66
C VAL A 47 6.61 0.61 6.88
N VAL A 48 5.43 1.05 6.47
CA VAL A 48 4.21 0.23 6.54
C VAL A 48 3.73 -0.09 5.14
N ILE A 49 3.38 -1.35 4.92
CA ILE A 49 2.73 -1.82 3.68
C ILE A 49 1.29 -2.21 4.02
N ASP A 50 0.33 -1.60 3.36
CA ASP A 50 -1.10 -1.84 3.60
C ASP A 50 -1.75 -2.56 2.42
N PHE A 51 -2.14 -3.82 2.65
CA PHE A 51 -3.02 -4.61 1.80
C PHE A 51 -4.18 -5.19 2.63
N SER A 52 -4.69 -4.39 3.57
CA SER A 52 -5.87 -4.72 4.36
C SER A 52 -7.16 -4.44 3.59
N LEU A 53 -8.24 -4.24 4.29
CA LEU A 53 -9.52 -3.78 3.74
C LEU A 53 -9.68 -2.27 3.96
N PRO A 54 -10.61 -1.60 3.25
CA PRO A 54 -10.80 -0.15 3.39
C PRO A 54 -10.96 0.36 4.81
N ASP A 55 -11.69 -0.35 5.66
CA ASP A 55 -11.83 0.01 7.08
C ASP A 55 -10.50 -0.11 7.84
N GLY A 56 -9.69 -1.09 7.49
CA GLY A 56 -8.33 -1.24 8.02
C GLY A 56 -7.42 -0.10 7.58
N THR A 57 -7.55 0.34 6.33
CA THR A 57 -6.78 1.45 5.79
C THR A 57 -7.02 2.74 6.57
N GLU A 58 -8.24 3.01 7.02
CA GLU A 58 -8.52 4.17 7.87
C GLU A 58 -7.67 4.17 9.15
N GLN A 59 -7.55 3.01 9.79
CA GLN A 59 -6.73 2.85 11.00
C GLN A 59 -5.24 2.97 10.69
N VAL A 60 -4.79 2.41 9.57
CA VAL A 60 -3.40 2.51 9.12
C VAL A 60 -3.02 3.96 8.83
N LEU A 61 -3.85 4.70 8.11
CA LEU A 61 -3.63 6.11 7.80
C LEU A 61 -3.47 6.94 9.08
N ALA A 62 -4.36 6.75 10.05
CA ALA A 62 -4.29 7.44 11.33
C ALA A 62 -2.99 7.13 12.08
N ALA A 63 -2.56 5.87 12.07
CA ALA A 63 -1.35 5.43 12.77
C ALA A 63 -0.07 5.96 12.09
N VAL A 64 0.04 5.86 10.76
CA VAL A 64 1.25 6.33 10.05
C VAL A 64 1.38 7.85 10.12
N GLU A 65 0.29 8.57 10.03
CA GLU A 65 0.28 10.03 10.16
C GLU A 65 0.73 10.48 11.54
N ARG A 66 0.18 9.85 12.58
CA ARG A 66 0.51 10.15 13.97
C ARG A 66 1.96 9.81 14.31
N LEU A 67 2.47 8.69 13.80
CA LEU A 67 3.79 8.16 14.13
C LEU A 67 4.88 8.57 13.11
N GLY A 68 4.50 9.30 12.06
CA GLY A 68 5.45 9.80 11.06
C GLY A 68 6.08 8.72 10.19
N LYS A 69 5.33 7.68 9.83
CA LYS A 69 5.89 6.54 9.07
C LYS A 69 5.47 6.58 7.60
N PRO A 70 6.41 6.29 6.68
CA PRO A 70 6.07 6.09 5.27
C PRO A 70 5.09 4.94 5.06
N LEU A 71 4.24 5.06 4.04
CA LEU A 71 3.21 4.09 3.72
C LEU A 71 3.25 3.68 2.25
N VAL A 72 3.16 2.39 2.00
CA VAL A 72 2.85 1.82 0.68
C VAL A 72 1.46 1.19 0.78
N CYS A 73 0.48 1.74 0.09
CA CYS A 73 -0.91 1.29 0.15
C CYS A 73 -1.36 0.72 -1.19
N GLY A 74 -1.79 -0.54 -1.19
CA GLY A 74 -2.31 -1.24 -2.36
C GLY A 74 -3.78 -1.65 -2.21
N VAL A 75 -4.54 -0.99 -1.35
CA VAL A 75 -5.94 -1.32 -1.08
C VAL A 75 -6.85 -0.75 -2.15
N SER A 76 -7.66 -1.61 -2.77
CA SER A 76 -8.70 -1.21 -3.71
C SER A 76 -10.03 -0.93 -3.01
N GLY A 77 -10.91 -0.19 -3.68
CA GLY A 77 -12.26 0.05 -3.17
C GLY A 77 -12.35 1.11 -2.07
N LEU A 78 -11.35 1.98 -1.94
CA LEU A 78 -11.42 3.11 -1.03
C LEU A 78 -12.53 4.08 -1.46
N SER A 79 -13.34 4.54 -0.50
CA SER A 79 -14.34 5.58 -0.72
C SER A 79 -13.67 6.94 -0.98
N ASP A 80 -14.45 7.92 -1.44
CA ASP A 80 -13.95 9.28 -1.63
C ASP A 80 -13.45 9.89 -0.32
N GLU A 81 -14.12 9.60 0.80
CA GLU A 81 -13.68 10.03 2.13
C GLU A 81 -12.35 9.39 2.54
N GLN A 82 -12.19 8.11 2.25
CA GLN A 82 -10.94 7.38 2.51
C GLN A 82 -9.80 7.88 1.62
N MET A 83 -10.07 8.18 0.36
CA MET A 83 -9.09 8.81 -0.54
C MET A 83 -8.68 10.20 -0.05
N THR A 84 -9.61 10.98 0.48
CA THR A 84 -9.32 12.27 1.10
C THR A 84 -8.42 12.11 2.32
N ALA A 85 -8.68 11.10 3.15
CA ALA A 85 -7.84 10.79 4.30
C ALA A 85 -6.42 10.36 3.88
N LEU A 86 -6.30 9.61 2.79
CA LEU A 86 -5.02 9.22 2.21
C LEU A 86 -4.23 10.44 1.72
N ASP A 87 -4.88 11.35 1.00
CA ASP A 87 -4.27 12.59 0.53
C ASP A 87 -3.83 13.48 1.70
N HIS A 88 -4.62 13.53 2.77
CA HIS A 88 -4.27 14.25 3.99
C HIS A 88 -3.01 13.65 4.65
N ALA A 89 -2.93 12.34 4.78
CA ALA A 89 -1.74 11.67 5.31
C ALA A 89 -0.52 11.92 4.45
N ALA A 90 -0.68 11.91 3.12
CA ALA A 90 0.40 12.15 2.16
C ALA A 90 1.02 13.56 2.26
N ALA A 91 0.32 14.52 2.86
CA ALA A 91 0.88 15.83 3.16
C ALA A 91 1.89 15.79 4.32
N SER A 92 1.83 14.78 5.18
CA SER A 92 2.67 14.65 6.38
C SER A 92 3.75 13.57 6.27
N VAL A 93 3.46 12.48 5.54
CA VAL A 93 4.37 11.33 5.37
C VAL A 93 4.46 10.92 3.91
N PRO A 94 5.57 10.30 3.49
CA PRO A 94 5.65 9.73 2.14
C PRO A 94 4.63 8.61 1.95
N VAL A 95 3.84 8.69 0.88
CA VAL A 95 2.84 7.68 0.53
C VAL A 95 3.00 7.28 -0.93
N VAL A 96 3.10 5.97 -1.17
CA VAL A 96 2.94 5.37 -2.48
C VAL A 96 1.60 4.65 -2.48
N TYR A 97 0.73 5.02 -3.40
CA TYR A 97 -0.58 4.41 -3.53
C TYR A 97 -0.87 3.99 -4.96
N ASP A 98 -1.33 2.78 -5.12
CA ASP A 98 -2.00 2.32 -6.34
C ASP A 98 -2.99 1.21 -5.95
N ARG A 99 -4.17 1.23 -6.55
CA ARG A 99 -5.18 0.18 -6.35
C ARG A 99 -4.83 -1.11 -7.09
N ASN A 100 -3.85 -1.08 -7.98
CA ASN A 100 -3.34 -2.26 -8.69
C ASN A 100 -1.83 -2.15 -8.88
N MET A 101 -1.09 -2.85 -8.04
CA MET A 101 0.37 -2.89 -8.07
C MET A 101 0.92 -4.09 -8.88
N SER A 102 0.08 -4.74 -9.69
CA SER A 102 0.48 -5.83 -10.56
C SER A 102 1.38 -5.32 -11.68
N LEU A 103 2.53 -5.98 -11.90
CA LEU A 103 3.40 -5.69 -13.03
C LEU A 103 2.67 -5.91 -14.36
N GLY A 104 1.86 -6.97 -14.47
CA GLY A 104 1.04 -7.23 -15.66
C GLY A 104 0.02 -6.13 -15.92
N GLY A 105 -0.61 -5.60 -14.86
CA GLY A 105 -1.53 -4.47 -14.95
C GLY A 105 -0.84 -3.19 -15.43
N ALA A 106 0.36 -2.91 -14.93
CA ALA A 106 1.15 -1.76 -15.37
C ALA A 106 1.57 -1.87 -16.85
N VAL A 107 1.98 -3.06 -17.27
CA VAL A 107 2.32 -3.31 -18.69
C VAL A 107 1.10 -3.15 -19.59
N LEU A 108 -0.06 -3.66 -19.18
CA LEU A 108 -1.31 -3.51 -19.92
C LEU A 108 -1.70 -2.03 -20.05
N GLU A 109 -1.66 -1.27 -18.98
CA GLU A 109 -1.96 0.17 -19.01
C GLU A 109 -1.03 0.92 -19.95
N HIS A 110 0.27 0.65 -19.89
CA HIS A 110 1.25 1.25 -20.80
C HIS A 110 0.93 0.92 -22.26
N SER A 111 0.61 -0.33 -22.56
CA SER A 111 0.27 -0.79 -23.91
C SER A 111 -1.00 -0.13 -24.44
N VAL A 112 -2.04 0.00 -23.59
CA VAL A 112 -3.29 0.67 -23.95
C VAL A 112 -3.04 2.15 -24.25
N ARG A 113 -2.26 2.84 -23.44
CA ARG A 113 -1.91 4.24 -23.68
C ARG A 113 -1.13 4.44 -24.98
N ALA A 114 -0.18 3.57 -25.27
CA ALA A 114 0.60 3.60 -26.52
C ALA A 114 -0.28 3.36 -27.74
N ALA A 115 -1.19 2.39 -27.68
CA ALA A 115 -2.15 2.10 -28.75
C ALA A 115 -3.09 3.30 -28.99
N ALA A 116 -3.64 3.87 -27.94
CA ALA A 116 -4.54 5.03 -28.02
C ALA A 116 -3.86 6.24 -28.68
N ARG A 117 -2.61 6.53 -28.32
CA ARG A 117 -1.84 7.61 -28.95
C ARG A 117 -1.58 7.35 -30.43
N SER A 118 -1.26 6.11 -30.79
CA SER A 118 -0.98 5.73 -32.18
C SER A 118 -2.21 5.81 -33.09
N LEU A 119 -3.39 5.49 -32.54
CA LEU A 119 -4.66 5.52 -33.27
C LEU A 119 -5.23 6.94 -33.40
N GLY A 120 -4.90 7.84 -32.48
CA GLY A 120 -5.34 9.22 -32.50
C GLY A 120 -6.75 9.44 -31.97
N ALA A 121 -7.12 10.71 -31.84
CA ALA A 121 -8.39 11.12 -31.22
C ALA A 121 -9.64 10.80 -32.07
N ASP A 122 -9.48 10.66 -33.37
CA ASP A 122 -10.59 10.40 -34.31
C ASP A 122 -10.89 8.93 -34.51
N PHE A 123 -10.14 8.05 -33.85
CA PHE A 123 -10.39 6.62 -33.92
C PHE A 123 -11.62 6.27 -33.09
N ALA A 124 -12.61 5.71 -33.75
CA ALA A 124 -13.88 5.31 -33.13
C ALA A 124 -14.03 3.79 -33.07
#